data_b414e4895ba5b2719593f2b7fa3dcad7
#
_entry.id   b414e4895ba5b2719593f2b7fa3dcad7
#
_cell.length_a   1.000
_cell.length_b   1.000
_cell.length_c   1.000
_cell.angle_alpha   90.00
_cell.angle_beta   90.00
_cell.angle_gamma   90.00
#
_symmetry.space_group_name_H-M   'P 1'
#
loop_
_entity.id
_entity.type
_entity.pdbx_description
1 polymer ?
#
loop_
_entity_poly.entity_id
_entity_poly.type
_entity_poly.pdbx_seq_one_letter_code
_entity_poly.pdbx_strand_id
1 'polypeptide(L)'
;MTVKEQGKRIIVQKLKKVFTIIGRVLTVLSIVFVIYSLYKIDIDWSCFSHPYVMFLSVLGLSLLVAFYSFINAYVWKLYIDLFSGSHNSTYEVFIIYLKSNIAKYLPGNVIQYVGRNVLGKKLEIGQKSIAMATVAELISLVCGNIIFALVMSLQNTKSVVGRLWTEYNLRKSVSVITILGIVIVVICSCYLLKSGFIRKTRDNITGDKIKKVVRLFCIVFILYSIVFVVSALILLRIFYILNANIGFANVASANALSWLAGYIVPGAPGGIGIREVVLVWLLEAECLPEIVILAAVLLRVCVILGDFLSFLGAVFMDAIKRRKETGNA
;
A
#
# COMPACT_ATOMS: atom_id res chain seq x y z
N MET A 1 -14.73 37.60 -5.03
CA MET A 1 -14.80 36.21 -5.48
C MET A 1 -15.51 36.21 -6.82
N THR A 2 -14.82 35.89 -7.92
CA THR A 2 -15.38 36.01 -9.26
C THR A 2 -16.37 34.88 -9.57
N VAL A 3 -17.40 35.13 -10.38
CA VAL A 3 -18.44 34.17 -10.82
C VAL A 3 -17.79 32.89 -11.39
N LYS A 4 -16.61 33.04 -12.01
CA LYS A 4 -15.79 31.93 -12.55
C LYS A 4 -15.22 31.00 -11.47
N GLU A 5 -14.91 31.51 -10.27
CA GLU A 5 -14.43 30.70 -9.14
C GLU A 5 -15.55 29.95 -8.44
N GLN A 6 -16.77 30.54 -8.36
CA GLN A 6 -17.95 29.86 -7.86
C GLN A 6 -18.35 28.70 -8.79
N GLY A 7 -18.34 28.89 -10.11
CA GLY A 7 -18.62 27.83 -11.07
C GLY A 7 -17.64 26.65 -10.96
N LYS A 8 -16.32 26.90 -10.83
CA LYS A 8 -15.32 25.85 -10.60
C LYS A 8 -15.56 25.06 -9.30
N ARG A 9 -15.93 25.73 -8.20
CA ARG A 9 -16.22 25.06 -6.93
C ARG A 9 -17.45 24.17 -7.01
N ILE A 10 -18.52 24.59 -7.69
CA ILE A 10 -19.74 23.80 -7.87
C ILE A 10 -19.46 22.54 -8.72
N ILE A 11 -18.68 22.66 -9.80
CA ILE A 11 -18.28 21.53 -10.64
C ILE A 11 -17.43 20.54 -9.83
N VAL A 12 -16.46 21.00 -9.07
CA VAL A 12 -15.60 20.16 -8.23
C VAL A 12 -16.42 19.45 -7.14
N GLN A 13 -17.40 20.13 -6.53
CA GLN A 13 -18.30 19.52 -5.54
C GLN A 13 -19.21 18.46 -6.16
N LYS A 14 -19.78 18.72 -7.36
CA LYS A 14 -20.58 17.73 -8.09
C LYS A 14 -19.74 16.50 -8.47
N LEU A 15 -18.54 16.71 -9.00
CA LEU A 15 -17.62 15.61 -9.33
C LEU A 15 -17.27 14.79 -8.08
N LYS A 16 -16.92 15.44 -6.95
CA LYS A 16 -16.69 14.72 -5.68
C LYS A 16 -17.90 13.90 -5.26
N LYS A 17 -19.12 14.44 -5.37
CA LYS A 17 -20.34 13.73 -5.00
C LYS A 17 -20.58 12.50 -5.90
N VAL A 18 -20.38 12.64 -7.21
CA VAL A 18 -20.48 11.54 -8.19
C VAL A 18 -19.44 10.45 -7.89
N PHE A 19 -18.17 10.80 -7.69
CA PHE A 19 -17.12 9.85 -7.33
C PHE A 19 -17.42 9.13 -6.00
N THR A 20 -17.96 9.82 -5.01
CA THR A 20 -18.36 9.21 -3.74
C THR A 20 -19.51 8.22 -3.90
N ILE A 21 -20.51 8.54 -4.75
CA ILE A 21 -21.64 7.64 -5.04
C ILE A 21 -21.16 6.41 -5.79
N ILE A 22 -20.36 6.59 -6.85
CA ILE A 22 -19.78 5.48 -7.62
C ILE A 22 -18.96 4.56 -6.69
N GLY A 23 -18.14 5.14 -5.81
CA GLY A 23 -17.37 4.38 -4.86
C GLY A 23 -18.22 3.58 -3.88
N ARG A 24 -19.32 4.15 -3.37
CA ARG A 24 -20.27 3.42 -2.49
C ARG A 24 -20.94 2.26 -3.23
N VAL A 25 -21.40 2.49 -4.47
CA VAL A 25 -22.02 1.44 -5.29
C VAL A 25 -21.03 0.31 -5.56
N LEU A 26 -19.80 0.62 -5.96
CA LEU A 26 -18.76 -0.37 -6.17
C LEU A 26 -18.44 -1.15 -4.88
N THR A 27 -18.38 -0.48 -3.73
CA THR A 27 -18.18 -1.14 -2.43
C THR A 27 -19.31 -2.13 -2.12
N VAL A 28 -20.57 -1.71 -2.30
CA VAL A 28 -21.72 -2.60 -2.05
C VAL A 28 -21.71 -3.79 -3.00
N LEU A 29 -21.50 -3.56 -4.30
CA LEU A 29 -21.39 -4.64 -5.29
C LEU A 29 -20.25 -5.60 -4.96
N SER A 30 -19.11 -5.07 -4.51
CA SER A 30 -17.95 -5.87 -4.12
C SER A 30 -18.21 -6.73 -2.88
N ILE A 31 -18.90 -6.16 -1.87
CA ILE A 31 -19.29 -6.91 -0.67
C ILE A 31 -20.28 -8.01 -1.04
N VAL A 32 -21.29 -7.69 -1.87
CA VAL A 32 -22.28 -8.66 -2.36
C VAL A 32 -21.58 -9.77 -3.14
N PHE A 33 -20.61 -9.42 -4.02
CA PHE A 33 -19.82 -10.40 -4.75
C PHE A 33 -19.04 -11.33 -3.83
N VAL A 34 -18.35 -10.80 -2.82
CA VAL A 34 -17.61 -11.60 -1.84
C VAL A 34 -18.55 -12.52 -1.05
N ILE A 35 -19.68 -11.99 -0.55
CA ILE A 35 -20.67 -12.79 0.19
C ILE A 35 -21.26 -13.89 -0.71
N TYR A 36 -21.66 -13.55 -1.94
CA TYR A 36 -22.17 -14.50 -2.91
C TYR A 36 -21.14 -15.59 -3.24
N SER A 37 -19.88 -15.19 -3.45
CA SER A 37 -18.80 -16.12 -3.72
C SER A 37 -18.55 -17.05 -2.51
N LEU A 38 -18.51 -16.49 -1.30
CA LEU A 38 -18.36 -17.30 -0.07
C LEU A 38 -19.55 -18.24 0.14
N TYR A 39 -20.78 -17.83 -0.17
CA TYR A 39 -21.97 -18.68 -0.06
C TYR A 39 -21.95 -19.84 -1.06
N LYS A 40 -21.38 -19.63 -2.25
CA LYS A 40 -21.30 -20.63 -3.32
C LYS A 40 -20.12 -21.59 -3.16
N ILE A 41 -19.17 -21.26 -2.29
CA ILE A 41 -18.04 -22.13 -1.99
C ILE A 41 -18.55 -23.28 -1.12
N ASP A 42 -18.57 -24.50 -1.68
CA ASP A 42 -18.53 -25.71 -0.87
C ASP A 42 -17.16 -25.77 -0.19
N ILE A 43 -17.06 -25.07 0.94
CA ILE A 43 -15.84 -25.12 1.75
C ILE A 43 -15.72 -26.54 2.22
N ASP A 44 -14.76 -27.26 1.67
CA ASP A 44 -14.35 -28.52 2.26
C ASP A 44 -13.71 -28.21 3.64
N TRP A 45 -14.56 -28.28 4.66
CA TRP A 45 -14.16 -28.02 6.05
C TRP A 45 -13.09 -28.99 6.53
N SER A 46 -12.82 -30.10 5.78
CA SER A 46 -11.72 -31.01 6.05
C SER A 46 -10.34 -30.33 5.91
N CYS A 47 -10.23 -29.27 5.07
CA CYS A 47 -9.04 -28.42 5.01
C CYS A 47 -8.73 -27.75 6.37
N PHE A 48 -9.74 -27.65 7.24
CA PHE A 48 -9.63 -27.09 8.60
C PHE A 48 -9.49 -28.20 9.68
N SER A 49 -8.96 -29.34 9.32
CA SER A 49 -8.77 -30.51 10.22
C SER A 49 -8.01 -30.16 11.52
N HIS A 50 -7.24 -29.06 11.50
CA HIS A 50 -6.52 -28.53 12.65
C HIS A 50 -6.78 -27.05 12.88
N PRO A 51 -7.94 -26.63 13.41
CA PRO A 51 -8.31 -25.21 13.58
C PRO A 51 -7.31 -24.43 14.45
N TYR A 52 -6.66 -25.11 15.39
CA TYR A 52 -5.61 -24.53 16.21
C TYR A 52 -4.37 -24.12 15.39
N VAL A 53 -3.90 -24.98 14.47
CA VAL A 53 -2.76 -24.70 13.59
C VAL A 53 -3.07 -23.54 12.65
N MET A 54 -4.29 -23.48 12.15
CA MET A 54 -4.75 -22.38 11.31
C MET A 54 -4.78 -21.06 12.09
N PHE A 55 -5.33 -21.06 13.31
CA PHE A 55 -5.36 -19.88 14.18
C PHE A 55 -3.95 -19.36 14.46
N LEU A 56 -3.02 -20.22 14.85
CA LEU A 56 -1.62 -19.85 15.07
C LEU A 56 -0.95 -19.32 13.79
N SER A 57 -1.24 -19.92 12.64
CA SER A 57 -0.72 -19.46 11.35
C SER A 57 -1.22 -18.05 11.02
N VAL A 58 -2.52 -17.79 11.15
CA VAL A 58 -3.11 -16.45 10.92
C VAL A 58 -2.50 -15.44 11.89
N LEU A 59 -2.33 -15.79 13.16
CA LEU A 59 -1.71 -14.91 14.15
C LEU A 59 -0.25 -14.60 13.78
N GLY A 60 0.55 -15.61 13.42
CA GLY A 60 1.93 -15.44 12.99
C GLY A 60 2.05 -14.59 11.73
N LEU A 61 1.19 -14.80 10.73
CA LEU A 61 1.14 -14.00 9.52
C LEU A 61 0.71 -12.55 9.81
N SER A 62 -0.20 -12.35 10.77
CA SER A 62 -0.60 -11.00 11.21
C SER A 62 0.54 -10.26 11.91
N LEU A 63 1.40 -10.96 12.66
CA LEU A 63 2.61 -10.35 13.24
C LEU A 63 3.61 -9.90 12.15
N LEU A 64 3.74 -10.65 11.05
CA LEU A 64 4.55 -10.22 9.90
C LEU A 64 3.97 -8.96 9.25
N VAL A 65 2.64 -8.85 9.15
CA VAL A 65 1.96 -7.63 8.69
C VAL A 65 2.24 -6.46 9.64
N ALA A 66 2.14 -6.66 10.94
CA ALA A 66 2.48 -5.64 11.92
C ALA A 66 3.93 -5.18 11.76
N PHE A 67 4.85 -6.12 11.56
CA PHE A 67 6.27 -5.83 11.35
C PHE A 67 6.50 -4.95 10.11
N TYR A 68 5.96 -5.31 8.94
CA TYR A 68 6.17 -4.47 7.76
C TYR A 68 5.49 -3.10 7.85
N SER A 69 4.48 -2.93 8.71
CA SER A 69 3.89 -1.61 8.98
C SER A 69 4.90 -0.65 9.64
N PHE A 70 5.84 -1.15 10.44
CA PHE A 70 6.96 -0.35 10.94
C PHE A 70 7.95 0.03 9.84
N ILE A 71 8.17 -0.85 8.83
CA ILE A 71 8.99 -0.51 7.66
C ILE A 71 8.34 0.65 6.89
N ASN A 72 7.03 0.60 6.66
CA ASN A 72 6.30 1.68 6.02
C ASN A 72 6.38 2.99 6.81
N ALA A 73 6.28 2.92 8.15
CA ALA A 73 6.45 4.08 9.03
C ALA A 73 7.87 4.67 8.93
N TYR A 74 8.88 3.81 8.79
CA TYR A 74 10.26 4.24 8.61
C TYR A 74 10.49 4.92 7.25
N VAL A 75 9.89 4.43 6.17
CA VAL A 75 9.91 5.09 4.87
C VAL A 75 9.30 6.49 4.96
N TRP A 76 8.14 6.63 5.62
CA TRP A 76 7.53 7.93 5.82
C TRP A 76 8.42 8.87 6.66
N LYS A 77 9.09 8.35 7.67
CA LYS A 77 10.08 9.09 8.48
C LYS A 77 11.23 9.64 7.63
N LEU A 78 11.74 8.85 6.70
CA LEU A 78 12.81 9.30 5.80
C LEU A 78 12.37 10.49 4.93
N TYR A 79 11.12 10.49 4.46
CA TYR A 79 10.55 11.62 3.73
C TYR A 79 10.24 12.82 4.63
N ILE A 80 9.78 12.60 5.86
CA ILE A 80 9.60 13.68 6.84
C ILE A 80 10.94 14.40 7.07
N ASP A 81 12.01 13.67 7.32
CA ASP A 81 13.35 14.24 7.52
C ASP A 81 13.84 15.01 6.29
N LEU A 82 13.58 14.47 5.09
CA LEU A 82 13.96 15.15 3.85
C LEU A 82 13.24 16.49 3.68
N PHE A 83 11.92 16.53 3.92
CA PHE A 83 11.10 17.73 3.64
C PHE A 83 11.05 18.73 4.80
N SER A 84 11.31 18.30 6.03
CA SER A 84 11.48 19.21 7.18
C SER A 84 12.87 19.84 7.21
N GLY A 85 13.87 19.15 6.64
CA GLY A 85 15.27 19.56 6.73
C GLY A 85 15.91 19.31 8.10
N SER A 86 15.22 18.60 8.99
CA SER A 86 15.65 18.27 10.36
C SER A 86 15.46 16.78 10.64
N HIS A 87 16.26 16.25 11.57
CA HIS A 87 16.05 14.89 12.08
C HIS A 87 14.92 14.88 13.11
N ASN A 88 13.83 14.19 12.77
CA ASN A 88 12.69 14.04 13.65
C ASN A 88 12.79 12.76 14.48
N SER A 89 12.17 12.75 15.65
CA SER A 89 12.11 11.57 16.50
C SER A 89 11.43 10.39 15.78
N THR A 90 12.18 9.32 15.55
CA THR A 90 11.65 8.09 14.94
C THR A 90 10.46 7.54 15.72
N TYR A 91 10.52 7.64 17.03
CA TYR A 91 9.48 7.18 17.95
C TYR A 91 8.14 7.92 17.73
N GLU A 92 8.19 9.26 17.64
CA GLU A 92 6.99 10.08 17.42
C GLU A 92 6.40 9.87 16.03
N VAL A 93 7.26 9.81 15.02
CA VAL A 93 6.85 9.57 13.65
C VAL A 93 6.16 8.21 13.52
N PHE A 94 6.69 7.16 14.17
CA PHE A 94 6.08 5.83 14.20
C PHE A 94 4.72 5.84 14.87
N ILE A 95 4.56 6.48 16.02
CA ILE A 95 3.26 6.61 16.70
C ILE A 95 2.24 7.29 15.81
N ILE A 96 2.61 8.38 15.12
CA ILE A 96 1.72 9.12 14.23
C ILE A 96 1.31 8.25 13.04
N TYR A 97 2.28 7.60 12.40
CA TYR A 97 2.03 6.74 11.24
C TYR A 97 1.09 5.59 11.58
N LEU A 98 1.45 4.78 12.57
CA LEU A 98 0.71 3.58 12.94
C LEU A 98 -0.69 3.90 13.47
N LYS A 99 -0.85 4.98 14.26
CA LYS A 99 -2.18 5.44 14.72
C LYS A 99 -3.05 5.93 13.57
N SER A 100 -2.48 6.59 12.57
CA SER A 100 -3.26 7.08 11.44
C SER A 100 -3.59 5.98 10.44
N ASN A 101 -2.77 4.93 10.35
CA ASN A 101 -2.91 3.86 9.37
C ASN A 101 -4.24 3.09 9.50
N ILE A 102 -4.76 2.94 10.73
CA ILE A 102 -6.05 2.26 10.98
C ILE A 102 -7.21 2.97 10.27
N ALA A 103 -7.09 4.26 10.01
CA ALA A 103 -8.12 5.05 9.34
C ALA A 103 -8.30 4.71 7.85
N LYS A 104 -7.45 3.83 7.27
CA LYS A 104 -7.64 3.32 5.90
C LYS A 104 -8.88 2.44 5.73
N TYR A 105 -9.43 1.92 6.84
CA TYR A 105 -10.66 1.15 6.85
C TYR A 105 -11.91 2.02 6.86
N LEU A 106 -11.77 3.33 7.09
CA LEU A 106 -12.88 4.28 7.00
C LEU A 106 -13.19 4.60 5.53
N PRO A 107 -14.47 4.88 5.20
CA PRO A 107 -14.86 5.18 3.82
C PRO A 107 -14.10 6.39 3.27
N GLY A 108 -13.51 6.23 2.07
CA GLY A 108 -12.85 7.33 1.35
C GLY A 108 -11.35 7.19 1.12
N ASN A 109 -10.69 6.12 1.61
CA ASN A 109 -9.26 5.78 1.38
C ASN A 109 -8.22 6.91 1.65
N VAL A 110 -8.68 8.12 2.00
CA VAL A 110 -7.84 9.33 2.15
C VAL A 110 -7.68 9.72 3.63
N ILE A 111 -8.57 9.18 4.51
CA ILE A 111 -8.66 9.62 5.91
C ILE A 111 -7.38 9.36 6.68
N GLN A 112 -6.68 8.26 6.39
CA GLN A 112 -5.37 7.96 6.96
C GLN A 112 -4.34 9.07 6.70
N TYR A 113 -4.33 9.67 5.51
CA TYR A 113 -3.39 10.72 5.12
C TYR A 113 -3.75 12.07 5.77
N VAL A 114 -5.04 12.35 5.89
CA VAL A 114 -5.53 13.49 6.68
C VAL A 114 -5.15 13.30 8.15
N GLY A 115 -5.33 12.08 8.68
CA GLY A 115 -4.93 11.71 10.03
C GLY A 115 -3.44 11.95 10.30
N ARG A 116 -2.56 11.59 9.36
CA ARG A 116 -1.11 11.89 9.45
C ARG A 116 -0.84 13.39 9.55
N ASN A 117 -1.54 14.20 8.75
CA ASN A 117 -1.38 15.66 8.80
C ASN A 117 -1.88 16.25 10.14
N VAL A 118 -3.00 15.77 10.66
CA VAL A 118 -3.57 16.23 11.92
C VAL A 118 -2.69 15.83 13.11
N LEU A 119 -2.33 14.55 13.19
CA LEU A 119 -1.47 14.04 14.29
C LEU A 119 -0.04 14.56 14.17
N GLY A 120 0.44 14.80 12.95
CA GLY A 120 1.78 15.32 12.67
C GLY A 120 2.03 16.73 13.12
N LYS A 121 0.98 17.49 13.54
CA LYS A 121 1.15 18.80 14.19
C LYS A 121 2.04 18.72 15.43
N LYS A 122 2.09 17.55 16.09
CA LYS A 122 2.94 17.31 17.28
C LYS A 122 4.43 17.33 16.96
N LEU A 123 4.83 17.16 15.70
CA LEU A 123 6.23 17.20 15.29
C LEU A 123 6.78 18.62 15.18
N GLU A 124 5.95 19.64 15.40
CA GLU A 124 6.32 21.08 15.31
C GLU A 124 6.95 21.48 13.96
N ILE A 125 6.69 20.68 12.90
CA ILE A 125 7.12 20.93 11.53
C ILE A 125 5.98 21.49 10.68
N GLY A 126 6.34 22.18 9.58
CA GLY A 126 5.35 22.76 8.69
C GLY A 126 4.42 21.72 8.09
N GLN A 127 3.10 21.97 8.15
CA GLN A 127 2.06 21.08 7.58
C GLN A 127 2.31 20.74 6.10
N LYS A 128 2.92 21.68 5.36
CA LYS A 128 3.32 21.46 3.97
C LYS A 128 4.37 20.36 3.83
N SER A 129 5.35 20.30 4.75
CA SER A 129 6.38 19.25 4.76
C SER A 129 5.78 17.88 5.03
N ILE A 130 4.81 17.77 5.95
CA ILE A 130 4.10 16.53 6.24
C ILE A 130 3.30 16.05 5.03
N ALA A 131 2.57 16.96 4.37
CA ALA A 131 1.82 16.65 3.18
C ALA A 131 2.72 16.19 2.02
N MET A 132 3.84 16.90 1.79
CA MET A 132 4.82 16.54 0.76
C MET A 132 5.47 15.18 1.04
N ALA A 133 5.82 14.88 2.30
CA ALA A 133 6.35 13.58 2.70
C ALA A 133 5.35 12.45 2.43
N THR A 134 4.08 12.69 2.74
CA THR A 134 3.01 11.72 2.50
C THR A 134 2.79 11.47 1.00
N VAL A 135 2.77 12.52 0.17
CA VAL A 135 2.65 12.38 -1.29
C VAL A 135 3.86 11.66 -1.88
N ALA A 136 5.07 11.99 -1.45
CA ALA A 136 6.29 11.34 -1.92
C ALA A 136 6.32 9.84 -1.55
N GLU A 137 5.89 9.50 -0.35
CA GLU A 137 5.73 8.11 0.10
C GLU A 137 4.74 7.35 -0.80
N LEU A 138 3.56 7.94 -1.07
CA LEU A 138 2.53 7.31 -1.92
C LEU A 138 3.03 7.05 -3.34
N ILE A 139 3.70 8.03 -3.94
CA ILE A 139 4.28 7.88 -5.28
C ILE A 139 5.30 6.73 -5.26
N SER A 140 6.19 6.70 -4.27
CA SER A 140 7.20 5.66 -4.17
C SER A 140 6.61 4.27 -3.94
N LEU A 141 5.54 4.18 -3.16
CA LEU A 141 4.81 2.93 -2.91
C LEU A 141 4.19 2.38 -4.20
N VAL A 142 3.46 3.23 -4.94
CA VAL A 142 2.80 2.83 -6.20
C VAL A 142 3.84 2.45 -7.26
N CYS A 143 4.86 3.27 -7.45
CA CYS A 143 5.91 3.01 -8.42
C CYS A 143 6.72 1.75 -8.07
N GLY A 144 7.08 1.57 -6.79
CA GLY A 144 7.76 0.36 -6.32
C GLY A 144 6.93 -0.89 -6.54
N ASN A 145 5.61 -0.82 -6.29
CA ASN A 145 4.69 -1.92 -6.54
C ASN A 145 4.60 -2.28 -8.03
N ILE A 146 4.50 -1.29 -8.92
CA ILE A 146 4.47 -1.51 -10.37
C ILE A 146 5.75 -2.20 -10.82
N ILE A 147 6.92 -1.71 -10.40
CA ILE A 147 8.22 -2.30 -10.76
C ILE A 147 8.30 -3.74 -10.24
N PHE A 148 7.91 -3.96 -8.98
CA PHE A 148 7.90 -5.30 -8.37
C PHE A 148 6.99 -6.27 -9.13
N ALA A 149 5.77 -5.85 -9.46
CA ALA A 149 4.82 -6.65 -10.22
C ALA A 149 5.37 -7.02 -11.60
N LEU A 150 5.99 -6.05 -12.30
CA LEU A 150 6.60 -6.28 -13.60
C LEU A 150 7.77 -7.27 -13.52
N VAL A 151 8.68 -7.11 -12.56
CA VAL A 151 9.82 -8.02 -12.36
C VAL A 151 9.36 -9.45 -12.08
N MET A 152 8.35 -9.62 -11.22
CA MET A 152 7.80 -10.95 -10.92
C MET A 152 7.04 -11.54 -12.11
N SER A 153 6.36 -10.74 -12.91
CA SER A 153 5.65 -11.18 -14.11
C SER A 153 6.60 -11.67 -15.21
N LEU A 154 7.82 -11.10 -15.30
CA LEU A 154 8.82 -11.50 -16.28
C LEU A 154 9.31 -12.96 -16.09
N GLN A 155 9.26 -13.45 -14.87
CA GLN A 155 9.72 -14.80 -14.54
C GLN A 155 8.70 -15.88 -14.90
N ASN A 156 7.48 -15.48 -15.29
CA ASN A 156 6.38 -16.39 -15.50
C ASN A 156 5.69 -16.24 -16.86
N THR A 157 6.07 -17.11 -17.81
CA THR A 157 5.45 -17.19 -19.14
C THR A 157 4.04 -17.81 -19.13
N LYS A 158 3.64 -18.49 -18.06
CA LYS A 158 2.32 -19.17 -17.93
C LYS A 158 1.23 -18.26 -17.36
N SER A 159 1.59 -17.16 -16.71
CA SER A 159 0.60 -16.21 -16.19
C SER A 159 -0.17 -15.50 -17.29
N VAL A 160 -1.36 -14.98 -16.99
CA VAL A 160 -2.15 -14.18 -17.95
C VAL A 160 -1.30 -13.03 -18.50
N VAL A 161 -0.51 -12.40 -17.66
CA VAL A 161 0.43 -11.36 -18.07
C VAL A 161 1.51 -11.96 -18.98
N GLY A 162 2.08 -13.13 -18.65
CA GLY A 162 3.04 -13.82 -19.47
C GLY A 162 2.48 -14.22 -20.85
N ARG A 163 1.22 -14.65 -20.95
CA ARG A 163 0.52 -14.95 -22.21
C ARG A 163 0.32 -13.69 -23.05
N LEU A 164 -0.14 -12.60 -22.47
CA LEU A 164 -0.22 -11.31 -23.18
C LEU A 164 1.13 -10.85 -23.70
N TRP A 165 2.23 -11.19 -23.02
CA TRP A 165 3.58 -10.89 -23.44
C TRP A 165 4.05 -11.67 -24.65
N THR A 166 3.70 -12.95 -24.71
CA THR A 166 4.06 -13.82 -25.84
C THR A 166 3.18 -13.56 -27.06
N GLU A 167 1.90 -13.34 -26.85
CA GLU A 167 0.90 -13.15 -27.89
C GLU A 167 1.03 -11.80 -28.62
N TYR A 168 1.36 -10.73 -27.91
CA TYR A 168 1.51 -9.39 -28.48
C TYR A 168 2.97 -8.94 -28.71
N ASN A 169 3.93 -9.87 -28.63
CA ASN A 169 5.37 -9.54 -28.77
C ASN A 169 5.83 -8.38 -27.83
N LEU A 170 5.12 -8.22 -26.71
CA LEU A 170 5.27 -7.13 -25.77
C LEU A 170 6.59 -7.20 -24.99
N ARG A 171 7.36 -8.29 -25.13
CA ARG A 171 8.66 -8.47 -24.44
C ARG A 171 9.62 -7.30 -24.67
N LYS A 172 9.61 -6.68 -25.86
CA LYS A 172 10.35 -5.43 -26.13
C LYS A 172 9.67 -4.20 -25.52
N SER A 173 8.32 -4.16 -25.55
CA SER A 173 7.55 -3.03 -25.02
C SER A 173 7.61 -2.92 -23.51
N VAL A 174 7.80 -4.01 -22.78
CA VAL A 174 7.86 -3.99 -21.32
C VAL A 174 9.22 -3.53 -20.81
N SER A 175 10.31 -3.85 -21.47
CA SER A 175 11.57 -3.17 -21.16
C SER A 175 11.36 -1.65 -21.27
N VAL A 176 10.61 -1.21 -22.26
CA VAL A 176 10.21 0.20 -22.45
C VAL A 176 9.27 0.67 -21.33
N ILE A 177 8.26 -0.12 -20.95
CA ILE A 177 7.32 0.23 -19.86
C ILE A 177 8.01 0.25 -18.50
N THR A 178 8.93 -0.69 -18.24
CA THR A 178 9.74 -0.70 -17.02
C THR A 178 10.67 0.51 -16.98
N ILE A 179 11.32 0.82 -18.10
CA ILE A 179 12.15 2.02 -18.25
C ILE A 179 11.28 3.27 -18.11
N LEU A 180 10.11 3.33 -18.74
CA LEU A 180 9.15 4.43 -18.58
C LEU A 180 8.67 4.56 -17.13
N GLY A 181 8.38 3.46 -16.44
CA GLY A 181 8.06 3.45 -15.02
C GLY A 181 9.19 4.04 -14.18
N ILE A 182 10.42 3.59 -14.39
CA ILE A 182 11.61 4.13 -13.72
C ILE A 182 11.79 5.63 -14.08
N VAL A 183 11.64 6.00 -15.34
CA VAL A 183 11.73 7.39 -15.81
C VAL A 183 10.64 8.25 -15.19
N ILE A 184 9.40 7.78 -15.10
CA ILE A 184 8.29 8.48 -14.42
C ILE A 184 8.61 8.66 -12.93
N VAL A 185 9.15 7.64 -12.25
CA VAL A 185 9.61 7.73 -10.85
C VAL A 185 10.69 8.80 -10.72
N VAL A 186 11.67 8.79 -11.60
CA VAL A 186 12.76 9.78 -11.60
C VAL A 186 12.22 11.17 -11.92
N ILE A 187 11.35 11.33 -12.92
CA ILE A 187 10.73 12.61 -13.29
C ILE A 187 9.84 13.13 -12.16
N CYS A 188 8.96 12.30 -11.57
CA CYS A 188 8.12 12.70 -10.45
C CYS A 188 8.98 13.09 -9.24
N SER A 189 10.05 12.34 -8.99
CA SER A 189 11.01 12.64 -7.94
C SER A 189 11.74 13.95 -8.21
N CYS A 190 12.20 14.18 -9.44
CA CYS A 190 12.81 15.43 -9.85
C CYS A 190 11.81 16.60 -9.83
N TYR A 191 10.55 16.37 -10.18
CA TYR A 191 9.51 17.40 -10.13
C TYR A 191 9.15 17.77 -8.69
N LEU A 192 9.04 16.81 -7.78
CA LEU A 192 8.84 17.04 -6.35
C LEU A 192 10.03 17.80 -5.74
N LEU A 193 11.25 17.48 -6.18
CA LEU A 193 12.46 18.20 -5.81
C LEU A 193 12.43 19.63 -6.37
N LYS A 194 11.96 19.82 -7.60
CA LYS A 194 11.95 21.12 -8.29
C LYS A 194 10.84 22.07 -7.80
N SER A 195 9.68 21.53 -7.41
CA SER A 195 8.49 22.34 -7.11
C SER A 195 8.43 22.97 -5.73
N GLY A 196 9.18 22.49 -4.76
CA GLY A 196 9.08 22.99 -3.37
C GLY A 196 10.40 23.18 -2.63
N PHE A 197 11.33 22.26 -2.81
CA PHE A 197 12.57 22.24 -2.04
C PHE A 197 13.67 23.08 -2.68
N ILE A 198 13.75 23.10 -4.04
CA ILE A 198 14.83 23.80 -4.77
C ILE A 198 14.59 25.30 -4.83
N ARG A 199 13.33 25.78 -4.71
CA ARG A 199 13.04 27.22 -4.76
C ARG A 199 13.60 27.99 -3.55
N LYS A 200 13.79 27.32 -2.42
CA LYS A 200 14.41 27.91 -1.20
C LYS A 200 15.92 27.66 -1.13
N THR A 201 16.45 26.77 -2.01
CA THR A 201 17.88 26.38 -2.04
C THR A 201 18.49 26.58 -3.43
N ARG A 202 17.98 27.58 -4.20
CA ARG A 202 18.39 27.81 -5.59
C ARG A 202 19.88 28.15 -5.77
N ASP A 203 20.58 28.45 -4.70
CA ASP A 203 21.93 28.98 -4.81
C ASP A 203 23.06 27.95 -4.78
N ASN A 204 22.80 26.66 -4.48
CA ASN A 204 23.86 25.64 -4.59
C ASN A 204 23.26 24.22 -4.66
N ILE A 205 22.99 23.71 -5.87
CA ILE A 205 22.82 22.27 -6.11
C ILE A 205 24.22 21.65 -6.17
N THR A 206 24.78 21.32 -5.04
CA THR A 206 26.03 20.56 -4.95
C THR A 206 25.76 19.09 -5.29
N GLY A 207 26.71 18.42 -5.95
CA GLY A 207 26.62 17.02 -6.29
C GLY A 207 26.30 16.11 -5.09
N ASP A 208 26.65 16.53 -3.87
CA ASP A 208 26.37 15.81 -2.64
C ASP A 208 24.87 15.78 -2.26
N LYS A 209 24.11 16.82 -2.60
CA LYS A 209 22.64 16.83 -2.40
C LYS A 209 21.96 15.84 -3.33
N ILE A 210 22.43 15.75 -4.59
CA ILE A 210 21.90 14.78 -5.56
C ILE A 210 22.21 13.35 -5.09
N LYS A 211 23.44 13.07 -4.65
CA LYS A 211 23.84 11.77 -4.10
C LYS A 211 22.96 11.37 -2.89
N LYS A 212 22.67 12.31 -1.99
CA LYS A 212 21.81 12.07 -0.82
C LYS A 212 20.39 11.67 -1.22
N VAL A 213 19.81 12.32 -2.22
CA VAL A 213 18.48 12.02 -2.73
C VAL A 213 18.45 10.67 -3.44
N VAL A 214 19.42 10.39 -4.31
CA VAL A 214 19.55 9.09 -4.99
C VAL A 214 19.68 7.96 -3.97
N ARG A 215 20.54 8.13 -2.97
CA ARG A 215 20.68 7.16 -1.86
C ARG A 215 19.37 6.91 -1.13
N LEU A 216 18.60 7.97 -0.84
CA LEU A 216 17.29 7.85 -0.21
C LEU A 216 16.35 7.00 -1.08
N PHE A 217 16.27 7.26 -2.38
CA PHE A 217 15.42 6.48 -3.28
C PHE A 217 15.84 5.01 -3.34
N CYS A 218 17.12 4.70 -3.38
CA CYS A 218 17.62 3.32 -3.32
C CYS A 218 17.19 2.63 -2.02
N ILE A 219 17.31 3.31 -0.87
CA ILE A 219 16.90 2.77 0.42
C ILE A 219 15.39 2.52 0.44
N VAL A 220 14.59 3.47 0.00
CA VAL A 220 13.12 3.36 -0.05
C VAL A 220 12.69 2.22 -0.98
N PHE A 221 13.34 2.09 -2.13
CA PHE A 221 13.06 1.00 -3.07
C PHE A 221 13.36 -0.37 -2.46
N ILE A 222 14.49 -0.53 -1.77
CA ILE A 222 14.84 -1.77 -1.07
C ILE A 222 13.81 -2.08 0.02
N LEU A 223 13.43 -1.09 0.84
CA LEU A 223 12.47 -1.28 1.92
C LEU A 223 11.10 -1.69 1.39
N TYR A 224 10.61 -1.08 0.31
CA TYR A 224 9.34 -1.48 -0.30
C TYR A 224 9.43 -2.84 -0.97
N SER A 225 10.57 -3.20 -1.59
CA SER A 225 10.77 -4.55 -2.13
C SER A 225 10.65 -5.62 -1.03
N ILE A 226 11.19 -5.36 0.16
CA ILE A 226 11.02 -6.24 1.34
C ILE A 226 9.54 -6.34 1.72
N VAL A 227 8.82 -5.23 1.79
CA VAL A 227 7.39 -5.22 2.12
C VAL A 227 6.57 -6.04 1.11
N PHE A 228 6.83 -5.88 -0.19
CA PHE A 228 6.12 -6.62 -1.24
C PHE A 228 6.45 -8.12 -1.22
N VAL A 229 7.72 -8.48 -1.01
CA VAL A 229 8.14 -9.89 -0.85
C VAL A 229 7.45 -10.52 0.36
N VAL A 230 7.47 -9.85 1.52
CA VAL A 230 6.81 -10.36 2.74
C VAL A 230 5.30 -10.51 2.50
N SER A 231 4.65 -9.53 1.86
CA SER A 231 3.22 -9.62 1.52
C SER A 231 2.92 -10.81 0.59
N ALA A 232 3.78 -11.06 -0.41
CA ALA A 232 3.65 -12.20 -1.31
C ALA A 232 3.88 -13.54 -0.58
N LEU A 233 4.84 -13.62 0.33
CA LEU A 233 5.09 -14.81 1.15
C LEU A 233 3.93 -15.11 2.09
N ILE A 234 3.28 -14.09 2.65
CA ILE A 234 2.07 -14.27 3.45
C ILE A 234 0.97 -14.93 2.61
N LEU A 235 0.70 -14.42 1.41
CA LEU A 235 -0.30 -15.00 0.51
C LEU A 235 0.08 -16.40 0.04
N LEU A 236 1.35 -16.62 -0.30
CA LEU A 236 1.87 -17.95 -0.67
C LEU A 236 1.67 -18.96 0.46
N ARG A 237 1.96 -18.56 1.70
CA ARG A 237 1.74 -19.42 2.87
C ARG A 237 0.26 -19.74 3.07
N ILE A 238 -0.64 -18.79 2.81
CA ILE A 238 -2.08 -19.03 2.85
C ILE A 238 -2.49 -20.06 1.80
N PHE A 239 -2.01 -19.93 0.55
CA PHE A 239 -2.26 -20.94 -0.49
C PHE A 239 -1.75 -22.33 -0.08
N TYR A 240 -0.58 -22.41 0.52
CA TYR A 240 -0.03 -23.66 1.02
C TYR A 240 -0.92 -24.30 2.12
N ILE A 241 -1.48 -23.50 3.04
CA ILE A 241 -2.43 -23.94 4.07
C ILE A 241 -3.71 -24.47 3.42
N LEU A 242 -4.14 -23.90 2.29
CA LEU A 242 -5.30 -24.32 1.52
C LEU A 242 -4.99 -25.46 0.52
N ASN A 243 -3.84 -26.13 0.66
CA ASN A 243 -3.38 -27.22 -0.22
C ASN A 243 -3.26 -26.81 -1.70
N ALA A 244 -3.10 -25.52 -1.99
CA ALA A 244 -2.86 -25.01 -3.33
C ALA A 244 -1.36 -24.74 -3.54
N ASN A 245 -0.77 -25.39 -4.54
CA ASN A 245 0.65 -25.25 -4.85
C ASN A 245 0.82 -24.32 -6.07
N ILE A 246 1.05 -23.04 -5.80
CA ILE A 246 1.23 -22.00 -6.82
C ILE A 246 2.67 -21.45 -6.72
N GLY A 247 3.30 -21.23 -7.87
CA GLY A 247 4.65 -20.67 -7.89
C GLY A 247 4.74 -19.27 -7.30
N PHE A 248 5.83 -18.99 -6.54
CA PHE A 248 6.04 -17.70 -5.87
C PHE A 248 5.88 -16.49 -6.81
N ALA A 249 6.46 -16.55 -8.01
CA ALA A 249 6.38 -15.44 -8.97
C ALA A 249 4.94 -15.12 -9.40
N ASN A 250 4.07 -16.15 -9.54
CA ASN A 250 2.65 -16.00 -9.86
C ASN A 250 1.90 -15.33 -8.71
N VAL A 251 2.09 -15.83 -7.50
CA VAL A 251 1.49 -15.26 -6.30
C VAL A 251 1.95 -13.82 -6.09
N ALA A 252 3.24 -13.56 -6.23
CA ALA A 252 3.83 -12.24 -6.01
C ALA A 252 3.34 -11.20 -7.02
N SER A 253 3.31 -11.54 -8.32
CA SER A 253 2.80 -10.64 -9.37
C SER A 253 1.30 -10.41 -9.22
N ALA A 254 0.51 -11.46 -8.98
CA ALA A 254 -0.93 -11.36 -8.80
C ALA A 254 -1.30 -10.53 -7.55
N ASN A 255 -0.61 -10.76 -6.43
CA ASN A 255 -0.79 -9.97 -5.21
C ASN A 255 -0.49 -8.49 -5.42
N ALA A 256 0.63 -8.17 -6.09
CA ALA A 256 1.02 -6.80 -6.36
C ALA A 256 0.03 -6.09 -7.30
N LEU A 257 -0.39 -6.73 -8.38
CA LEU A 257 -1.36 -6.16 -9.35
C LEU A 257 -2.75 -6.01 -8.74
N SER A 258 -3.23 -7.00 -7.97
CA SER A 258 -4.52 -6.91 -7.29
C SER A 258 -4.51 -5.80 -6.23
N TRP A 259 -3.41 -5.64 -5.49
CA TRP A 259 -3.23 -4.54 -4.54
C TRP A 259 -3.31 -3.19 -5.26
N LEU A 260 -2.60 -3.05 -6.39
CA LEU A 260 -2.57 -1.82 -7.19
C LEU A 260 -3.96 -1.47 -7.73
N ALA A 261 -4.69 -2.45 -8.28
CA ALA A 261 -6.06 -2.27 -8.75
C ALA A 261 -7.00 -1.78 -7.65
N GLY A 262 -6.96 -2.42 -6.49
CA GLY A 262 -7.76 -2.01 -5.34
C GLY A 262 -7.36 -0.67 -4.73
N TYR A 263 -6.11 -0.23 -4.96
CA TYR A 263 -5.62 1.07 -4.50
C TYR A 263 -6.04 2.22 -5.41
N ILE A 264 -6.01 1.99 -6.74
CA ILE A 264 -6.31 3.01 -7.76
C ILE A 264 -7.82 3.30 -7.85
N VAL A 265 -8.67 2.28 -7.66
CA VAL A 265 -10.12 2.47 -7.78
C VAL A 265 -10.67 3.21 -6.55
N PRO A 266 -11.16 4.43 -6.73
CA PRO A 266 -11.66 5.23 -5.62
C PRO A 266 -12.99 4.67 -5.13
N GLY A 267 -13.16 4.61 -3.81
CA GLY A 267 -14.44 4.32 -3.18
C GLY A 267 -14.62 2.92 -2.62
N ALA A 268 -13.77 1.97 -2.96
CA ALA A 268 -13.74 0.66 -2.30
C ALA A 268 -12.84 0.74 -1.04
N PRO A 269 -13.40 0.75 0.19
CA PRO A 269 -12.59 0.80 1.41
C PRO A 269 -11.60 -0.36 1.45
N GLY A 270 -10.30 -0.06 1.50
CA GLY A 270 -9.26 -1.09 1.46
C GLY A 270 -9.22 -1.93 0.17
N GLY A 271 -9.90 -1.50 -0.92
CA GLY A 271 -9.97 -2.24 -2.20
C GLY A 271 -10.84 -3.50 -2.14
N ILE A 272 -11.85 -3.55 -1.23
CA ILE A 272 -12.76 -4.70 -1.08
C ILE A 272 -13.46 -5.01 -2.40
N GLY A 273 -13.45 -6.27 -2.82
CA GLY A 273 -14.04 -6.82 -4.04
C GLY A 273 -13.14 -6.69 -5.26
N ILE A 274 -12.49 -5.56 -5.46
CA ILE A 274 -11.64 -5.33 -6.63
C ILE A 274 -10.38 -6.22 -6.57
N ARG A 275 -9.75 -6.29 -5.40
CA ARG A 275 -8.56 -7.13 -5.22
C ARG A 275 -8.87 -8.60 -5.44
N GLU A 276 -9.99 -9.07 -4.92
CA GLU A 276 -10.42 -10.46 -5.03
C GLU A 276 -10.69 -10.83 -6.49
N VAL A 277 -11.45 -10.00 -7.22
CA VAL A 277 -11.75 -10.21 -8.63
C VAL A 277 -10.47 -10.25 -9.47
N VAL A 278 -9.57 -9.28 -9.27
CA VAL A 278 -8.31 -9.21 -10.00
C VAL A 278 -7.40 -10.39 -9.66
N LEU A 279 -7.37 -10.81 -8.37
CA LEU A 279 -6.57 -11.95 -7.94
C LEU A 279 -7.07 -13.25 -8.57
N VAL A 280 -8.40 -13.47 -8.59
CA VAL A 280 -9.03 -14.62 -9.26
C VAL A 280 -8.69 -14.62 -10.74
N TRP A 281 -8.87 -13.50 -11.42
CA TRP A 281 -8.58 -13.41 -12.86
C TRP A 281 -7.11 -13.69 -13.19
N LEU A 282 -6.18 -13.22 -12.35
CA LEU A 282 -4.74 -13.43 -12.57
C LEU A 282 -4.29 -14.88 -12.27
N LEU A 283 -4.98 -15.58 -11.38
CA LEU A 283 -4.63 -16.94 -10.94
C LEU A 283 -5.57 -18.04 -11.49
N GLU A 284 -6.54 -17.71 -12.34
CA GLU A 284 -7.53 -18.66 -12.90
C GLU A 284 -6.92 -19.89 -13.57
N ALA A 285 -5.71 -19.75 -14.12
CA ALA A 285 -5.00 -20.84 -14.79
C ALA A 285 -4.20 -21.73 -13.81
N GLU A 286 -4.03 -21.31 -12.58
CA GLU A 286 -3.17 -21.94 -11.58
C GLU A 286 -3.97 -22.58 -10.45
N CYS A 287 -5.17 -22.05 -10.17
CA CYS A 287 -5.94 -22.44 -9.00
C CYS A 287 -7.45 -22.22 -9.20
N LEU A 288 -8.26 -23.02 -8.52
CA LEU A 288 -9.72 -22.85 -8.51
C LEU A 288 -10.11 -21.47 -7.94
N PRO A 289 -11.07 -20.77 -8.57
CA PRO A 289 -11.52 -19.44 -8.11
C PRO A 289 -11.91 -19.41 -6.63
N GLU A 290 -12.54 -20.46 -6.13
CA GLU A 290 -13.00 -20.58 -4.75
C GLU A 290 -11.83 -20.51 -3.77
N ILE A 291 -10.74 -21.23 -4.05
CA ILE A 291 -9.53 -21.26 -3.22
C ILE A 291 -8.85 -19.87 -3.25
N VAL A 292 -8.83 -19.22 -4.41
CA VAL A 292 -8.25 -17.88 -4.56
C VAL A 292 -9.04 -16.85 -3.74
N ILE A 293 -10.37 -16.91 -3.77
CA ILE A 293 -11.24 -16.02 -2.99
C ILE A 293 -11.02 -16.26 -1.48
N LEU A 294 -10.98 -17.52 -1.05
CA LEU A 294 -10.73 -17.86 0.35
C LEU A 294 -9.35 -17.36 0.80
N ALA A 295 -8.32 -17.55 -0.02
CA ALA A 295 -6.98 -17.04 0.25
C ALA A 295 -6.96 -15.51 0.38
N ALA A 296 -7.68 -14.80 -0.49
CA ALA A 296 -7.80 -13.35 -0.44
C ALA A 296 -8.51 -12.87 0.83
N VAL A 297 -9.56 -13.56 1.26
CA VAL A 297 -10.27 -13.26 2.53
C VAL A 297 -9.36 -13.50 3.73
N LEU A 298 -8.65 -14.64 3.78
CA LEU A 298 -7.69 -14.92 4.85
C LEU A 298 -6.56 -13.90 4.90
N LEU A 299 -6.03 -13.49 3.73
CA LEU A 299 -5.03 -12.42 3.66
C LEU A 299 -5.57 -11.12 4.28
N ARG A 300 -6.84 -10.78 4.01
CA ARG A 300 -7.46 -9.59 4.62
C ARG A 300 -7.55 -9.70 6.14
N VAL A 301 -7.96 -10.85 6.64
CA VAL A 301 -7.99 -11.09 8.09
C VAL A 301 -6.60 -10.86 8.68
N CYS A 302 -5.55 -11.41 8.06
CA CYS A 302 -4.17 -11.20 8.51
C CYS A 302 -3.77 -9.71 8.47
N VAL A 303 -4.15 -8.97 7.41
CA VAL A 303 -3.83 -7.55 7.27
C VAL A 303 -4.57 -6.70 8.30
N ILE A 304 -5.86 -6.95 8.53
CA ILE A 304 -6.67 -6.20 9.52
C ILE A 304 -6.12 -6.45 10.93
N LEU A 305 -5.85 -7.70 11.28
CA LEU A 305 -5.29 -8.05 12.59
C LEU A 305 -3.88 -7.46 12.78
N GLY A 306 -3.03 -7.52 11.76
CA GLY A 306 -1.68 -6.95 11.81
C GLY A 306 -1.68 -5.44 11.96
N ASP A 307 -2.56 -4.73 11.24
CA ASP A 307 -2.75 -3.28 11.41
C ASP A 307 -3.28 -2.93 12.82
N PHE A 308 -4.21 -3.74 13.34
CA PHE A 308 -4.71 -3.55 14.69
C PHE A 308 -3.63 -3.78 15.74
N LEU A 309 -2.81 -4.81 15.58
CA LEU A 309 -1.66 -5.07 16.47
C LEU A 309 -0.64 -3.92 16.43
N SER A 310 -0.34 -3.41 15.23
CA SER A 310 0.57 -2.26 15.09
C SER A 310 -0.01 -0.99 15.70
N PHE A 311 -1.33 -0.76 15.57
CA PHE A 311 -2.03 0.33 16.24
C PHE A 311 -1.97 0.22 17.77
N LEU A 312 -2.25 -0.95 18.32
CA LEU A 312 -2.14 -1.21 19.77
C LEU A 312 -0.70 -0.97 20.25
N GLY A 313 0.29 -1.44 19.50
CA GLY A 313 1.70 -1.15 19.76
C GLY A 313 1.99 0.36 19.83
N ALA A 314 1.45 1.13 18.87
CA ALA A 314 1.62 2.58 18.87
C ALA A 314 0.90 3.29 20.05
N VAL A 315 -0.27 2.78 20.46
CA VAL A 315 -0.98 3.30 21.65
C VAL A 315 -0.17 3.03 22.91
N PHE A 316 0.38 1.84 23.04
CA PHE A 316 1.23 1.46 24.18
C PHE A 316 2.52 2.30 24.24
N MET A 317 3.17 2.47 23.08
CA MET A 317 4.32 3.37 22.98
C MET A 317 3.98 4.80 23.44
N ASP A 318 2.88 5.40 22.97
CA ASP A 318 2.44 6.74 23.36
C ASP A 318 2.15 6.84 24.88
N ALA A 319 1.56 5.79 25.47
CA ALA A 319 1.28 5.73 26.90
C ALA A 319 2.58 5.70 27.75
N ILE A 320 3.58 4.91 27.33
CA ILE A 320 4.89 4.87 28.00
C ILE A 320 5.58 6.24 27.94
N LYS A 321 5.54 6.91 26.76
CA LYS A 321 6.13 8.24 26.62
C LYS A 321 5.51 9.23 27.60
N ARG A 322 4.18 9.29 27.66
CA ARG A 322 3.46 10.20 28.58
C ARG A 322 3.78 9.95 30.04
N ARG A 323 3.89 8.67 30.46
CA ARG A 323 4.28 8.34 31.84
C ARG A 323 5.68 8.82 32.18
N LYS A 324 6.62 8.75 31.25
CA LYS A 324 7.99 9.26 31.47
C LYS A 324 8.01 10.78 31.56
N GLU A 325 7.18 11.47 30.79
CA GLU A 325 7.08 12.94 30.85
C GLU A 325 6.43 13.43 32.15
N THR A 326 5.41 12.73 32.66
CA THR A 326 4.73 13.07 33.93
C THR A 326 5.48 12.60 35.18
N GLY A 327 6.34 11.58 35.09
CA GLY A 327 7.14 11.07 36.19
C GLY A 327 8.46 11.84 36.42
N ASN A 328 8.85 12.72 35.49
CA ASN A 328 10.02 13.59 35.56
C ASN A 328 9.63 15.06 35.84
N ALA A 329 8.36 15.37 36.06
CA ALA A 329 7.83 16.66 36.51
C ALA A 329 7.42 16.59 37.97
#